data_bcceae9a06ae64959620a390a9cde223
#
_entry.id   bcceae9a06ae64959620a390a9cde223
#
_cell.length_a   1.000
_cell.length_b   1.000
_cell.length_c   1.000
_cell.angle_alpha   90.00
_cell.angle_beta   90.00
_cell.angle_gamma   90.00
#
_symmetry.space_group_name_H-M   'P 1'
#
loop_
_entity.id
_entity.type
_entity.pdbx_description
1 polymer ?
#
loop_
_entity_poly.entity_id
_entity_poly.type
_entity_poly.pdbx_seq_one_letter_code
_entity_poly.pdbx_strand_id
1 'polypeptide(L)'
;MSTWFSSLLGFAICWVCLLAPANLAATDLTHTLAQWQTLGRGLSFTWVDVIREGEEGEVVTTLAVVKIDPATNAFRVFHHGPQSITAWQQELQAPIVFNASYYGPGYQPVGLIISDGKAIGPANNTRMRGMFVAEPKGISPDLPRATILDLQATPVNLRTLPWTQGVESFPLLLDSKGNIRVRDSDKNANRTVIATDRVGNILVFNTSNRYFTLREMAQFLKGSNFEIDSAMNLDGGSEAQLLIKTKNFEYFSPPAWENPIGNLLERQGSFLPTVVGVFPRKD
;
A
#
# COMPACT_ATOMS: atom_id res chain seq x y z
N MET A 1 -82.72 36.41 6.32
CA MET A 1 -82.23 35.68 5.17
C MET A 1 -80.69 35.53 5.41
N SER A 2 -80.29 34.38 5.84
CA SER A 2 -78.92 34.07 6.30
C SER A 2 -78.14 33.34 5.19
N THR A 3 -76.98 33.84 4.85
CA THR A 3 -76.05 33.15 3.96
C THR A 3 -74.82 32.73 4.74
N TRP A 4 -74.59 31.41 4.80
CA TRP A 4 -73.46 30.77 5.40
C TRP A 4 -72.24 30.77 4.43
N PHE A 5 -71.10 31.26 4.85
CA PHE A 5 -69.81 31.07 4.16
C PHE A 5 -69.02 29.96 4.86
N SER A 6 -68.83 28.87 4.16
CA SER A 6 -67.93 27.79 4.61
C SER A 6 -66.53 28.01 4.05
N SER A 7 -65.63 28.23 4.93
CA SER A 7 -64.19 28.31 4.60
C SER A 7 -63.56 26.90 4.67
N LEU A 8 -63.06 26.38 3.55
CA LEU A 8 -62.23 25.18 3.45
C LEU A 8 -60.78 25.57 3.71
N LEU A 9 -60.25 25.15 4.86
CA LEU A 9 -58.81 25.16 5.12
C LEU A 9 -58.18 23.92 4.45
N GLY A 10 -57.42 24.13 3.38
CA GLY A 10 -56.59 23.11 2.78
C GLY A 10 -55.28 22.92 3.58
N PHE A 11 -55.12 21.76 4.21
CA PHE A 11 -53.84 21.35 4.81
C PHE A 11 -52.90 20.86 3.70
N ALA A 12 -51.86 21.65 3.41
CA ALA A 12 -50.75 21.21 2.58
C ALA A 12 -49.79 20.36 3.43
N ILE A 13 -49.84 19.03 3.22
CA ILE A 13 -48.85 18.12 3.82
C ILE A 13 -47.55 18.24 3.03
N CYS A 14 -46.57 18.95 3.61
CA CYS A 14 -45.22 19.05 3.08
C CYS A 14 -44.50 17.72 3.36
N TRP A 15 -44.31 16.88 2.35
CA TRP A 15 -43.45 15.71 2.41
C TRP A 15 -42.02 16.17 2.42
N VAL A 16 -41.39 16.24 3.61
CA VAL A 16 -39.95 16.37 3.76
C VAL A 16 -39.37 15.00 3.47
N CYS A 17 -38.87 14.80 2.25
CA CYS A 17 -38.01 13.67 1.95
C CYS A 17 -36.70 13.82 2.76
N LEU A 18 -36.63 13.18 3.91
CA LEU A 18 -35.38 12.89 4.61
C LEU A 18 -34.57 11.99 3.69
N LEU A 19 -33.66 12.58 2.90
CA LEU A 19 -32.56 11.86 2.28
C LEU A 19 -31.69 11.33 3.43
N ALA A 20 -31.88 10.05 3.77
CA ALA A 20 -30.95 9.33 4.60
C ALA A 20 -29.55 9.45 3.94
N PRO A 21 -28.49 9.79 4.70
CA PRO A 21 -27.14 9.75 4.15
C PRO A 21 -26.91 8.33 3.64
N ALA A 22 -26.47 8.22 2.37
CA ALA A 22 -26.03 6.96 1.83
C ALA A 22 -24.93 6.45 2.78
N ASN A 23 -25.21 5.42 3.57
CA ASN A 23 -24.23 4.68 4.30
C ASN A 23 -23.22 4.18 3.26
N LEU A 24 -22.03 4.79 3.21
CA LEU A 24 -20.88 4.10 2.64
C LEU A 24 -20.82 2.78 3.39
N ALA A 25 -21.08 1.69 2.69
CA ALA A 25 -20.96 0.36 3.27
C ALA A 25 -19.55 0.27 3.90
N ALA A 26 -19.50 0.29 5.23
CA ALA A 26 -18.31 -0.11 5.94
C ALA A 26 -17.99 -1.53 5.46
N THR A 27 -16.73 -1.84 5.22
CA THR A 27 -16.37 -3.23 4.97
C THR A 27 -16.70 -3.99 6.25
N ASP A 28 -17.42 -5.11 6.10
CA ASP A 28 -17.65 -6.05 7.19
C ASP A 28 -16.35 -6.81 7.54
N LEU A 29 -15.21 -6.11 7.47
CA LEU A 29 -13.87 -6.65 7.71
C LEU A 29 -13.24 -5.97 8.91
N THR A 30 -12.82 -6.79 9.86
CA THR A 30 -11.98 -6.41 11.01
C THR A 30 -10.66 -7.16 10.96
N HIS A 31 -9.82 -6.99 11.97
CA HIS A 31 -8.57 -7.76 12.07
C HIS A 31 -8.19 -8.00 13.52
N THR A 32 -7.37 -9.04 13.74
CA THR A 32 -6.76 -9.30 15.06
C THR A 32 -5.86 -8.13 15.47
N LEU A 33 -5.69 -7.93 16.78
CA LEU A 33 -4.77 -6.91 17.28
C LEU A 33 -3.34 -7.24 16.84
N ALA A 34 -2.65 -6.23 16.33
CA ALA A 34 -1.27 -6.35 15.91
C ALA A 34 -0.34 -6.63 17.11
N GLN A 35 0.30 -7.79 17.12
CA GLN A 35 1.35 -8.13 18.08
C GLN A 35 2.72 -7.90 17.44
N TRP A 36 3.31 -6.74 17.69
CA TRP A 36 4.54 -6.32 17.06
C TRP A 36 5.77 -7.05 17.61
N GLN A 37 6.46 -7.77 16.74
CA GLN A 37 7.79 -8.32 16.99
C GLN A 37 8.85 -7.32 16.52
N THR A 38 9.76 -6.91 17.39
CA THR A 38 10.89 -6.06 17.04
C THR A 38 11.92 -6.89 16.27
N LEU A 39 12.26 -6.44 15.06
CA LEU A 39 13.28 -7.06 14.20
C LEU A 39 14.63 -6.36 14.29
N GLY A 40 14.63 -5.11 14.72
CA GLY A 40 15.81 -4.24 14.83
C GLY A 40 15.39 -2.83 15.20
N ARG A 41 16.36 -1.90 15.26
CA ARG A 41 16.10 -0.50 15.58
C ARG A 41 15.15 0.12 14.55
N GLY A 42 13.94 0.51 14.98
CA GLY A 42 12.90 1.08 14.12
C GLY A 42 12.35 0.10 13.07
N LEU A 43 12.52 -1.19 13.26
CA LEU A 43 11.94 -2.25 12.45
C LEU A 43 11.07 -3.15 13.31
N SER A 44 9.80 -3.30 12.94
CA SER A 44 8.87 -4.20 13.61
C SER A 44 8.04 -4.95 12.58
N PHE A 45 7.61 -6.15 12.94
CA PHE A 45 6.82 -7.03 12.10
C PHE A 45 5.63 -7.58 12.88
N THR A 46 4.51 -7.81 12.20
CA THR A 46 3.36 -8.53 12.75
C THR A 46 2.62 -9.27 11.65
N TRP A 47 1.87 -10.29 12.02
CA TRP A 47 0.77 -10.82 11.24
C TRP A 47 -0.55 -10.36 11.85
N VAL A 48 -1.50 -10.10 10.99
CA VAL A 48 -2.88 -9.87 11.41
C VAL A 48 -3.81 -10.72 10.56
N ASP A 49 -4.72 -11.43 11.22
CA ASP A 49 -5.79 -12.12 10.54
C ASP A 49 -6.89 -11.13 10.22
N VAL A 50 -7.31 -11.11 8.98
CA VAL A 50 -8.45 -10.33 8.50
C VAL A 50 -9.69 -11.19 8.68
N ILE A 51 -10.68 -10.67 9.38
CA ILE A 51 -11.87 -11.37 9.79
C ILE A 51 -13.06 -10.71 9.10
N ARG A 52 -13.89 -11.52 8.44
CA ARG A 52 -15.19 -11.06 7.97
C ARG A 52 -16.16 -11.08 9.14
N GLU A 53 -16.82 -9.95 9.39
CA GLU A 53 -17.86 -9.87 10.41
C GLU A 53 -19.04 -10.75 10.01
N GLY A 54 -19.52 -11.57 10.94
CA GLY A 54 -20.62 -12.52 10.78
C GLY A 54 -20.78 -13.34 12.06
N GLU A 55 -21.71 -14.28 12.06
CA GLU A 55 -22.05 -15.08 13.27
C GLU A 55 -20.87 -15.86 13.85
N GLU A 56 -19.87 -16.23 13.05
CA GLU A 56 -18.71 -17.04 13.50
C GLU A 56 -17.33 -16.37 13.31
N GLY A 57 -17.26 -15.17 12.68
CA GLY A 57 -16.00 -14.46 12.47
C GLY A 57 -14.98 -15.24 11.62
N GLU A 58 -15.21 -15.36 10.31
CA GLU A 58 -14.35 -16.10 9.39
C GLU A 58 -13.02 -15.37 9.12
N VAL A 59 -11.88 -16.02 9.34
CA VAL A 59 -10.57 -15.53 8.88
C VAL A 59 -10.48 -15.73 7.38
N VAL A 60 -10.48 -14.63 6.62
CA VAL A 60 -10.52 -14.66 5.14
C VAL A 60 -9.12 -14.53 4.52
N THR A 61 -8.19 -13.91 5.20
CA THR A 61 -6.79 -13.80 4.80
C THR A 61 -5.92 -13.38 5.98
N THR A 62 -4.60 -13.54 5.82
CA THR A 62 -3.61 -13.02 6.77
C THR A 62 -2.75 -11.98 6.04
N LEU A 63 -2.46 -10.87 6.71
CA LEU A 63 -1.56 -9.83 6.25
C LEU A 63 -0.26 -9.89 7.04
N ALA A 64 0.86 -9.95 6.33
CA ALA A 64 2.16 -9.60 6.88
C ALA A 64 2.32 -8.08 6.84
N VAL A 65 2.70 -7.48 7.96
CA VAL A 65 2.87 -6.04 8.09
C VAL A 65 4.24 -5.71 8.66
N VAL A 66 5.02 -4.94 7.92
CA VAL A 66 6.30 -4.40 8.40
C VAL A 66 6.13 -2.92 8.68
N LYS A 67 6.52 -2.49 9.88
CA LYS A 67 6.59 -1.07 10.25
C LYS A 67 8.06 -0.65 10.33
N ILE A 68 8.38 0.43 9.61
CA ILE A 68 9.73 0.93 9.38
C ILE A 68 9.78 2.39 9.77
N ASP A 69 10.64 2.74 10.71
CA ASP A 69 10.96 4.12 11.05
C ASP A 69 12.02 4.67 10.08
N PRO A 70 11.68 5.66 9.23
CA PRO A 70 12.63 6.25 8.28
C PRO A 70 13.76 7.05 8.95
N ALA A 71 13.64 7.38 10.23
CA ALA A 71 14.71 8.05 10.96
C ALA A 71 15.91 7.11 11.20
N THR A 72 15.63 5.82 11.36
CA THR A 72 16.63 4.81 11.67
C THR A 72 16.92 3.85 10.52
N ASN A 73 16.09 3.87 9.47
CA ASN A 73 16.23 2.99 8.31
C ASN A 73 16.17 3.79 7.01
N ALA A 74 17.01 3.42 6.05
CA ALA A 74 17.06 4.00 4.71
C ALA A 74 16.36 3.11 3.71
N PHE A 75 15.70 3.72 2.74
CA PHE A 75 15.08 3.05 1.62
C PHE A 75 15.90 3.29 0.36
N ARG A 76 16.17 2.22 -0.40
CA ARG A 76 16.83 2.34 -1.69
C ARG A 76 16.05 1.58 -2.74
N VAL A 77 15.87 2.21 -3.89
CA VAL A 77 15.20 1.63 -5.06
C VAL A 77 16.27 1.11 -6.01
N PHE A 78 16.13 -0.15 -6.41
CA PHE A 78 17.04 -0.80 -7.35
C PHE A 78 16.27 -1.22 -8.60
N HIS A 79 16.89 -1.01 -9.75
CA HIS A 79 16.34 -1.41 -11.05
C HIS A 79 17.45 -1.89 -11.96
N HIS A 80 17.37 -3.17 -12.37
CA HIS A 80 18.24 -3.76 -13.39
C HIS A 80 17.63 -5.05 -13.96
N GLY A 81 18.43 -5.93 -14.54
CA GLY A 81 17.96 -7.22 -15.09
C GLY A 81 17.11 -7.99 -14.06
N PRO A 82 15.97 -8.56 -14.49
CA PRO A 82 15.02 -9.19 -13.58
C PRO A 82 15.62 -10.40 -12.88
N GLN A 83 15.38 -10.51 -11.58
CA GLN A 83 15.81 -11.66 -10.78
C GLN A 83 14.82 -11.98 -9.67
N SER A 84 14.95 -13.15 -9.04
CA SER A 84 14.11 -13.51 -7.90
C SER A 84 14.35 -12.59 -6.71
N ILE A 85 13.35 -12.42 -5.86
CA ILE A 85 13.51 -11.59 -4.65
C ILE A 85 14.58 -12.14 -3.71
N THR A 86 14.81 -13.45 -3.71
CA THR A 86 15.90 -14.08 -2.95
C THR A 86 17.28 -13.72 -3.51
N ALA A 87 17.43 -13.67 -4.84
CA ALA A 87 18.67 -13.19 -5.47
C ALA A 87 18.90 -11.71 -5.18
N TRP A 88 17.85 -10.87 -5.26
CA TRP A 88 17.91 -9.48 -4.84
C TRP A 88 18.40 -9.32 -3.39
N GLN A 89 17.81 -10.10 -2.45
CA GLN A 89 18.23 -10.04 -1.05
C GLN A 89 19.69 -10.46 -0.85
N GLN A 90 20.14 -11.50 -1.57
CA GLN A 90 21.54 -11.96 -1.52
C GLN A 90 22.50 -10.92 -2.08
N GLU A 91 22.15 -10.26 -3.19
CA GLU A 91 22.96 -9.20 -3.78
C GLU A 91 23.03 -7.97 -2.88
N LEU A 92 21.88 -7.51 -2.39
CA LEU A 92 21.77 -6.27 -1.64
C LEU A 92 22.18 -6.41 -0.17
N GLN A 93 22.13 -7.62 0.39
CA GLN A 93 22.28 -7.88 1.83
C GLN A 93 21.31 -7.02 2.68
N ALA A 94 20.16 -6.66 2.09
CA ALA A 94 19.16 -5.85 2.74
C ALA A 94 18.33 -6.70 3.73
N PRO A 95 18.09 -6.25 4.96
CA PRO A 95 17.20 -6.94 5.90
C PRO A 95 15.79 -7.12 5.40
N ILE A 96 15.30 -6.20 4.56
CA ILE A 96 13.97 -6.24 3.98
C ILE A 96 14.07 -5.89 2.50
N VAL A 97 13.43 -6.70 1.65
CA VAL A 97 13.27 -6.44 0.22
C VAL A 97 11.82 -6.70 -0.15
N PHE A 98 11.22 -5.82 -0.93
CA PHE A 98 9.87 -6.01 -1.45
C PHE A 98 9.76 -5.51 -2.90
N ASN A 99 8.78 -6.05 -3.64
CA ASN A 99 8.55 -5.64 -5.01
C ASN A 99 8.16 -4.16 -5.10
N ALA A 100 8.47 -3.55 -6.23
CA ALA A 100 8.15 -2.16 -6.49
C ALA A 100 6.97 -2.02 -7.47
N SER A 101 7.09 -1.14 -8.45
CA SER A 101 6.05 -0.79 -9.40
C SER A 101 5.97 -1.74 -10.59
N TYR A 102 4.99 -1.49 -11.42
CA TYR A 102 4.66 -2.23 -12.63
C TYR A 102 5.74 -2.12 -13.71
N TYR A 103 5.87 -3.18 -14.47
CA TYR A 103 6.73 -3.24 -15.64
C TYR A 103 5.97 -3.80 -16.86
N GLY A 104 6.46 -3.46 -18.04
CA GLY A 104 5.92 -3.92 -19.32
C GLY A 104 6.82 -4.96 -19.98
N PRO A 105 6.59 -5.23 -21.30
CA PRO A 105 7.42 -6.15 -22.06
C PRO A 105 8.90 -5.78 -21.97
N GLY A 106 9.76 -6.80 -21.86
CA GLY A 106 11.19 -6.61 -21.69
C GLY A 106 11.58 -6.01 -20.33
N TYR A 107 10.69 -6.13 -19.33
CA TYR A 107 10.90 -5.64 -17.97
C TYR A 107 11.13 -4.12 -17.86
N GLN A 108 10.64 -3.35 -18.84
CA GLN A 108 10.77 -1.90 -18.81
C GLN A 108 9.80 -1.29 -17.79
N PRO A 109 10.22 -0.29 -17.00
CA PRO A 109 9.34 0.38 -16.04
C PRO A 109 8.14 1.01 -16.74
N VAL A 110 6.95 0.87 -16.16
CA VAL A 110 5.72 1.54 -16.64
C VAL A 110 5.59 2.94 -16.05
N GLY A 111 6.13 3.18 -14.86
CA GLY A 111 6.21 4.46 -14.18
C GLY A 111 7.65 4.92 -13.98
N LEU A 112 7.80 6.13 -13.46
CA LEU A 112 9.09 6.69 -13.10
C LEU A 112 9.69 5.95 -11.91
N ILE A 113 10.97 5.61 -12.04
CA ILE A 113 11.83 5.13 -10.96
C ILE A 113 12.93 6.16 -10.75
N ILE A 114 13.28 6.44 -9.51
CA ILE A 114 14.45 7.22 -9.13
C ILE A 114 15.33 6.33 -8.26
N SER A 115 16.52 6.05 -8.74
CA SER A 115 17.54 5.27 -8.04
C SER A 115 18.81 6.10 -7.92
N ASP A 116 19.24 6.39 -6.69
CA ASP A 116 20.36 7.25 -6.36
C ASP A 116 20.35 8.60 -7.14
N GLY A 117 19.18 9.20 -7.25
CA GLY A 117 18.95 10.47 -7.93
C GLY A 117 18.87 10.40 -9.46
N LYS A 118 19.00 9.21 -10.05
CA LYS A 118 18.86 8.99 -11.50
C LYS A 118 17.45 8.56 -11.84
N ALA A 119 16.83 9.23 -12.79
CA ALA A 119 15.52 8.91 -13.31
C ALA A 119 15.60 7.77 -14.35
N ILE A 120 14.73 6.78 -14.22
CA ILE A 120 14.62 5.61 -15.09
C ILE A 120 13.15 5.43 -15.45
N GLY A 121 12.85 5.15 -16.70
CA GLY A 121 11.48 4.98 -17.20
C GLY A 121 10.76 6.30 -17.54
N PRO A 122 9.46 6.22 -17.88
CA PRO A 122 8.70 7.37 -18.33
C PRO A 122 8.28 8.27 -17.17
N ALA A 123 8.51 9.58 -17.29
CA ALA A 123 8.11 10.58 -16.28
C ALA A 123 6.67 11.09 -16.43
N ASN A 124 5.96 10.71 -17.50
CA ASN A 124 4.68 11.33 -17.88
C ASN A 124 3.53 10.33 -17.97
N ASN A 125 3.60 9.21 -17.28
CA ASN A 125 2.52 8.24 -17.31
C ASN A 125 1.36 8.70 -16.40
N THR A 126 0.32 9.27 -17.00
CA THR A 126 -0.85 9.79 -16.30
C THR A 126 -1.67 8.72 -15.55
N ARG A 127 -1.38 7.43 -15.74
CA ARG A 127 -1.98 6.34 -14.96
C ARG A 127 -1.37 6.24 -13.57
N MET A 128 -0.10 6.64 -13.41
CA MET A 128 0.55 6.69 -12.10
C MET A 128 -0.12 7.75 -11.23
N ARG A 129 -0.53 7.38 -10.03
CA ARG A 129 -1.31 8.23 -9.14
C ARG A 129 -0.61 8.52 -7.83
N GLY A 130 0.35 7.68 -7.46
CA GLY A 130 1.16 7.86 -6.28
C GLY A 130 2.64 7.65 -6.60
N MET A 131 3.49 8.23 -5.77
CA MET A 131 4.93 7.99 -5.82
C MET A 131 5.44 7.82 -4.40
N PHE A 132 6.02 6.68 -4.10
CA PHE A 132 6.85 6.54 -2.91
C PHE A 132 8.17 7.27 -3.16
N VAL A 133 8.59 8.12 -2.24
CA VAL A 133 9.86 8.83 -2.30
C VAL A 133 10.61 8.67 -0.97
N ALA A 134 11.95 8.62 -1.05
CA ALA A 134 12.80 8.50 0.12
C ALA A 134 14.16 9.14 -0.11
N GLU A 135 14.90 9.32 0.96
CA GLU A 135 16.26 9.85 0.99
C GLU A 135 16.37 11.24 0.36
N PRO A 136 15.94 12.29 1.09
CA PRO A 136 16.04 13.66 0.62
C PRO A 136 17.51 14.07 0.38
N LYS A 137 17.73 14.92 -0.63
CA LYS A 137 19.03 15.51 -0.94
C LYS A 137 19.40 16.51 0.15
N GLY A 138 20.45 16.20 0.89
CA GLY A 138 20.87 17.03 2.01
C GLY A 138 19.98 16.86 3.26
N ILE A 139 20.23 17.67 4.27
CA ILE A 139 19.44 17.68 5.50
C ILE A 139 18.45 18.83 5.40
N SER A 140 17.17 18.51 5.20
CA SER A 140 16.08 19.47 5.32
C SER A 140 15.16 19.00 6.44
N PRO A 141 14.99 19.78 7.52
CA PRO A 141 14.07 19.43 8.60
C PRO A 141 12.61 19.39 8.15
N ASP A 142 12.29 20.07 7.05
CA ASP A 142 10.92 20.20 6.53
C ASP A 142 10.52 19.06 5.58
N LEU A 143 11.48 18.18 5.19
CA LEU A 143 11.20 17.09 4.29
C LEU A 143 11.21 15.74 5.02
N PRO A 144 10.15 14.94 4.88
CA PRO A 144 10.15 13.59 5.42
C PRO A 144 11.24 12.75 4.75
N ARG A 145 11.90 11.88 5.53
CA ARG A 145 12.91 10.95 5.02
C ARG A 145 12.36 9.94 4.04
N ALA A 146 11.07 9.58 4.20
CA ALA A 146 10.30 8.80 3.25
C ALA A 146 8.83 9.18 3.36
N THR A 147 8.10 9.17 2.24
CA THR A 147 6.66 9.46 2.20
C THR A 147 6.04 9.00 0.90
N ILE A 148 4.70 9.12 0.80
CA ILE A 148 3.93 8.89 -0.43
C ILE A 148 3.39 10.23 -0.93
N LEU A 149 3.70 10.55 -2.18
CA LEU A 149 3.17 11.73 -2.86
C LEU A 149 1.90 11.37 -3.64
N ASP A 150 0.85 12.17 -3.51
CA ASP A 150 -0.29 12.15 -4.43
C ASP A 150 0.09 12.96 -5.68
N LEU A 151 0.33 12.27 -6.80
CA LEU A 151 0.78 12.88 -8.06
C LEU A 151 -0.29 13.74 -8.73
N GLN A 152 -1.55 13.64 -8.31
CA GLN A 152 -2.60 14.55 -8.78
C GLN A 152 -2.55 15.89 -8.03
N ALA A 153 -2.17 15.87 -6.76
CA ALA A 153 -2.00 17.07 -5.94
C ALA A 153 -0.60 17.69 -6.09
N THR A 154 0.41 16.85 -6.25
CA THR A 154 1.83 17.26 -6.33
C THR A 154 2.51 16.61 -7.53
N PRO A 155 2.35 17.18 -8.74
CA PRO A 155 3.04 16.67 -9.94
C PRO A 155 4.56 16.63 -9.75
N VAL A 156 5.18 15.54 -10.20
CA VAL A 156 6.63 15.36 -10.11
C VAL A 156 7.35 16.26 -11.11
N ASN A 157 8.28 17.07 -10.60
CA ASN A 157 9.25 17.77 -11.41
C ASN A 157 10.66 17.23 -11.13
N LEU A 158 11.21 16.47 -12.07
CA LEU A 158 12.50 15.81 -11.91
C LEU A 158 13.66 16.76 -11.60
N ARG A 159 13.60 18.01 -12.06
CA ARG A 159 14.65 19.02 -11.84
C ARG A 159 14.68 19.51 -10.40
N THR A 160 13.53 19.49 -9.73
CA THR A 160 13.36 20.04 -8.39
C THR A 160 12.99 18.97 -7.36
N LEU A 161 12.92 17.70 -7.77
CA LEU A 161 12.59 16.61 -6.84
C LEU A 161 13.68 16.50 -5.76
N PRO A 162 13.31 16.69 -4.50
CA PRO A 162 14.29 16.73 -3.42
C PRO A 162 14.75 15.36 -2.91
N TRP A 163 14.12 14.25 -3.33
CA TRP A 163 14.48 12.90 -2.94
C TRP A 163 15.36 12.20 -3.96
N THR A 164 16.23 11.29 -3.50
CA THR A 164 17.14 10.51 -4.35
C THR A 164 16.62 9.12 -4.66
N GLN A 165 15.58 8.67 -3.98
CA GLN A 165 14.92 7.39 -4.19
C GLN A 165 13.46 7.62 -4.48
N GLY A 166 12.88 6.86 -5.40
CA GLY A 166 11.45 6.97 -5.66
C GLY A 166 10.94 5.92 -6.65
N VAL A 167 9.68 5.60 -6.52
CA VAL A 167 8.96 4.71 -7.42
C VAL A 167 7.51 5.16 -7.57
N GLU A 168 7.12 5.48 -8.81
CA GLU A 168 5.73 5.72 -9.16
C GLU A 168 4.95 4.40 -9.21
N SER A 169 3.70 4.42 -8.75
CA SER A 169 2.79 3.28 -8.87
C SER A 169 1.33 3.71 -8.95
N PHE A 170 0.44 2.73 -9.09
CA PHE A 170 -1.02 2.91 -9.06
C PHE A 170 -1.75 1.68 -8.53
N PRO A 171 -2.96 1.88 -8.02
CA PRO A 171 -3.53 3.16 -7.69
C PRO A 171 -2.99 3.70 -6.36
N LEU A 172 -3.12 5.00 -6.16
CA LEU A 172 -3.17 5.53 -4.81
C LEU A 172 -4.47 4.99 -4.16
N LEU A 173 -4.37 4.30 -3.04
CA LEU A 173 -5.51 3.69 -2.35
C LEU A 173 -6.22 4.70 -1.44
N LEU A 174 -5.42 5.37 -0.60
CA LEU A 174 -5.84 6.41 0.33
C LEU A 174 -4.98 7.66 0.13
N ASP A 175 -5.60 8.83 0.09
CA ASP A 175 -4.89 10.10 0.20
C ASP A 175 -4.80 10.56 1.66
N SER A 176 -3.97 11.56 1.95
CA SER A 176 -3.75 12.10 3.30
C SER A 176 -4.99 12.76 3.94
N LYS A 177 -6.08 12.91 3.19
CA LYS A 177 -7.38 13.35 3.70
C LYS A 177 -8.27 12.17 4.09
N GLY A 178 -7.78 10.93 3.94
CA GLY A 178 -8.53 9.71 4.19
C GLY A 178 -9.55 9.36 3.12
N ASN A 179 -9.45 9.94 1.91
CA ASN A 179 -10.33 9.58 0.80
C ASN A 179 -9.84 8.32 0.11
N ILE A 180 -10.76 7.40 -0.16
CA ILE A 180 -10.52 6.24 -1.01
C ILE A 180 -10.44 6.69 -2.46
N ARG A 181 -9.31 6.38 -3.13
CA ARG A 181 -8.98 6.88 -4.47
C ARG A 181 -9.18 5.83 -5.57
N VAL A 182 -9.76 4.70 -5.23
CA VAL A 182 -10.00 3.57 -6.15
C VAL A 182 -11.49 3.33 -6.35
N ARG A 183 -11.83 2.88 -7.56
CA ARG A 183 -13.19 2.46 -7.93
C ARG A 183 -13.38 0.98 -7.60
N ASP A 184 -14.63 0.54 -7.58
CA ASP A 184 -14.98 -0.86 -7.46
C ASP A 184 -14.41 -1.66 -8.66
N SER A 185 -13.95 -2.85 -8.38
CA SER A 185 -13.52 -3.84 -9.39
C SER A 185 -13.65 -5.23 -8.78
N ASP A 186 -13.93 -6.21 -9.62
CA ASP A 186 -14.10 -7.62 -9.22
C ASP A 186 -12.77 -8.40 -9.23
N LYS A 187 -11.62 -7.69 -9.38
CA LYS A 187 -10.33 -8.34 -9.51
C LYS A 187 -9.66 -8.53 -8.16
N ASN A 188 -9.76 -9.74 -7.63
CA ASN A 188 -9.01 -10.18 -6.46
C ASN A 188 -7.59 -10.60 -6.87
N ALA A 189 -6.59 -10.20 -6.08
CA ALA A 189 -5.20 -10.58 -6.30
C ALA A 189 -4.39 -10.47 -5.01
N ASN A 190 -3.22 -11.12 -4.98
CA ASN A 190 -2.20 -10.80 -3.98
C ASN A 190 -1.82 -9.33 -4.08
N ARG A 191 -1.58 -8.69 -2.95
CA ARG A 191 -1.28 -7.26 -2.87
C ARG A 191 0.00 -7.02 -2.08
N THR A 192 0.79 -6.09 -2.58
CA THR A 192 1.79 -5.37 -1.79
C THR A 192 1.35 -3.92 -1.74
N VAL A 193 1.18 -3.38 -0.54
CA VAL A 193 0.80 -1.99 -0.32
C VAL A 193 1.87 -1.32 0.53
N ILE A 194 2.29 -0.14 0.11
CA ILE A 194 3.11 0.75 0.94
C ILE A 194 2.23 1.87 1.47
N ALA A 195 2.38 2.19 2.75
CA ALA A 195 1.59 3.23 3.42
C ALA A 195 2.46 4.07 4.34
N THR A 196 2.01 5.27 4.66
CA THR A 196 2.50 6.09 5.76
C THR A 196 1.50 6.06 6.90
N ASP A 197 1.96 5.98 8.15
CA ASP A 197 1.11 6.25 9.30
C ASP A 197 1.18 7.75 9.68
N ARG A 198 0.32 8.17 10.60
CA ARG A 198 0.20 9.58 11.02
C ARG A 198 1.42 10.13 11.74
N VAL A 199 2.32 9.27 12.21
CA VAL A 199 3.57 9.69 12.86
C VAL A 199 4.79 9.60 11.93
N GLY A 200 4.57 9.18 10.66
CA GLY A 200 5.58 9.18 9.60
C GLY A 200 6.36 7.88 9.45
N ASN A 201 5.95 6.79 10.10
CA ASN A 201 6.51 5.48 9.76
C ASN A 201 6.01 5.03 8.39
N ILE A 202 6.80 4.18 7.74
CA ILE A 202 6.41 3.47 6.54
C ILE A 202 5.92 2.08 6.93
N LEU A 203 4.73 1.71 6.45
CA LEU A 203 4.18 0.37 6.60
C LEU A 203 4.17 -0.32 5.24
N VAL A 204 4.58 -1.58 5.21
CA VAL A 204 4.47 -2.45 4.04
C VAL A 204 3.53 -3.59 4.39
N PHE A 205 2.41 -3.68 3.68
CA PHE A 205 1.44 -4.76 3.82
C PHE A 205 1.62 -5.73 2.66
N ASN A 206 1.63 -7.02 2.96
CA ASN A 206 1.66 -8.06 1.95
C ASN A 206 0.63 -9.14 2.29
N THR A 207 -0.23 -9.48 1.32
CA THR A 207 -1.30 -10.47 1.51
C THR A 207 -0.78 -11.89 1.30
N SER A 208 -1.30 -12.82 2.08
CA SER A 208 -0.97 -14.24 1.94
C SER A 208 -1.73 -14.94 0.81
N ASN A 209 -2.85 -14.37 0.37
CA ASN A 209 -3.71 -14.92 -0.69
C ASN A 209 -4.38 -13.82 -1.52
N ARG A 210 -5.14 -14.24 -2.55
CA ARG A 210 -5.85 -13.36 -3.49
C ARG A 210 -7.24 -12.93 -2.97
N TYR A 211 -7.35 -12.50 -1.73
CA TYR A 211 -8.63 -12.13 -1.14
C TYR A 211 -9.11 -10.74 -1.59
N PHE A 212 -8.24 -9.73 -1.52
CA PHE A 212 -8.64 -8.34 -1.69
C PHE A 212 -8.78 -7.88 -3.14
N THR A 213 -9.89 -7.20 -3.45
CA THR A 213 -9.91 -6.17 -4.50
C THR A 213 -9.14 -4.93 -4.01
N LEU A 214 -8.83 -4.01 -4.91
CA LEU A 214 -8.14 -2.76 -4.51
C LEU A 214 -9.02 -1.87 -3.61
N ARG A 215 -10.34 -1.89 -3.82
CA ARG A 215 -11.26 -1.10 -3.01
C ARG A 215 -11.44 -1.68 -1.62
N GLU A 216 -11.64 -2.97 -1.49
CA GLU A 216 -11.70 -3.65 -0.19
C GLU A 216 -10.42 -3.42 0.61
N MET A 217 -9.24 -3.51 -0.03
CA MET A 217 -7.96 -3.18 0.62
C MET A 217 -7.93 -1.73 1.10
N ALA A 218 -8.37 -0.77 0.29
CA ALA A 218 -8.42 0.63 0.69
C ALA A 218 -9.40 0.87 1.86
N GLN A 219 -10.57 0.22 1.83
CA GLN A 219 -11.55 0.30 2.90
C GLN A 219 -11.02 -0.33 4.20
N PHE A 220 -10.42 -1.50 4.10
CA PHE A 220 -9.78 -2.19 5.22
C PHE A 220 -8.70 -1.30 5.87
N LEU A 221 -7.78 -0.74 5.08
CA LEU A 221 -6.72 0.14 5.58
C LEU A 221 -7.28 1.38 6.26
N LYS A 222 -8.33 1.97 5.69
CA LYS A 222 -9.01 3.15 6.26
C LYS A 222 -9.68 2.85 7.60
N GLY A 223 -10.28 1.67 7.74
CA GLY A 223 -10.95 1.22 8.97
C GLY A 223 -10.02 0.59 10.00
N SER A 224 -8.78 0.28 9.63
CA SER A 224 -7.82 -0.40 10.51
C SER A 224 -7.27 0.52 11.59
N ASN A 225 -6.73 -0.09 12.65
CA ASN A 225 -6.05 0.61 13.75
C ASN A 225 -4.56 0.90 13.47
N PHE A 226 -4.11 0.80 12.20
CA PHE A 226 -2.74 1.15 11.80
C PHE A 226 -2.51 2.65 11.65
N GLU A 227 -3.54 3.49 11.85
CA GLU A 227 -3.48 4.94 11.76
C GLU A 227 -2.94 5.46 10.42
N ILE A 228 -3.37 4.83 9.33
CA ILE A 228 -2.89 5.14 7.99
C ILE A 228 -3.20 6.58 7.61
N ASP A 229 -2.18 7.33 7.18
CA ASP A 229 -2.29 8.65 6.57
C ASP A 229 -2.51 8.53 5.06
N SER A 230 -1.62 7.83 4.36
CA SER A 230 -1.75 7.59 2.94
C SER A 230 -1.30 6.17 2.58
N ALA A 231 -1.84 5.62 1.48
CA ALA A 231 -1.52 4.27 1.04
C ALA A 231 -1.53 4.14 -0.48
N MET A 232 -0.56 3.41 -1.02
CA MET A 232 -0.39 3.16 -2.44
C MET A 232 -0.18 1.67 -2.72
N ASN A 233 -0.89 1.14 -3.72
CA ASN A 233 -0.66 -0.21 -4.19
C ASN A 233 0.62 -0.27 -5.05
N LEU A 234 1.43 -1.30 -4.85
CA LEU A 234 2.54 -1.67 -5.70
C LEU A 234 2.09 -2.74 -6.71
N ASP A 235 3.01 -3.34 -7.46
CA ASP A 235 2.62 -4.43 -8.35
C ASP A 235 2.06 -5.61 -7.56
N GLY A 236 1.02 -6.21 -8.09
CA GLY A 236 0.24 -7.24 -7.43
C GLY A 236 0.27 -8.59 -8.17
N GLY A 237 -0.49 -9.55 -7.69
CA GLY A 237 -0.52 -10.89 -8.27
C GLY A 237 0.73 -11.69 -7.90
N SER A 238 1.37 -12.30 -8.88
CA SER A 238 2.62 -13.07 -8.70
C SER A 238 3.81 -12.19 -8.30
N GLU A 239 3.76 -10.90 -8.62
CA GLU A 239 4.79 -9.90 -8.32
C GLU A 239 4.70 -9.38 -6.88
N ALA A 240 3.58 -9.61 -6.17
CA ALA A 240 3.43 -9.22 -4.78
C ALA A 240 4.33 -10.06 -3.87
N GLN A 241 5.57 -9.61 -3.64
CA GLN A 241 6.59 -10.32 -2.89
C GLN A 241 7.19 -9.47 -1.79
N LEU A 242 7.41 -10.07 -0.63
CA LEU A 242 8.10 -9.50 0.52
C LEU A 242 9.07 -10.53 1.09
N LEU A 243 10.33 -10.15 1.26
CA LEU A 243 11.33 -10.96 1.93
C LEU A 243 11.93 -10.16 3.08
N ILE A 244 11.93 -10.75 4.26
CA ILE A 244 12.58 -10.24 5.46
C ILE A 244 13.63 -11.26 5.88
N LYS A 245 14.85 -10.83 6.08
CA LYS A 245 15.94 -11.67 6.57
C LYS A 245 16.82 -10.88 7.52
N THR A 246 16.63 -11.10 8.79
CA THR A 246 17.46 -10.55 9.86
C THR A 246 18.22 -11.69 10.55
N LYS A 247 19.05 -11.37 11.54
CA LYS A 247 19.82 -12.38 12.27
C LYS A 247 18.94 -13.47 12.90
N ASN A 248 17.73 -13.10 13.38
CA ASN A 248 16.88 -13.97 14.19
C ASN A 248 15.46 -14.14 13.61
N PHE A 249 15.18 -13.65 12.41
CA PHE A 249 13.88 -13.71 11.81
C PHE A 249 13.97 -13.79 10.30
N GLU A 250 13.20 -14.70 9.72
CA GLU A 250 13.05 -14.83 8.27
C GLU A 250 11.57 -14.96 7.92
N TYR A 251 11.15 -14.20 6.92
CA TYR A 251 9.81 -14.27 6.33
C TYR A 251 9.92 -14.10 4.82
N PHE A 252 9.18 -14.92 4.10
CA PHE A 252 9.06 -14.86 2.65
C PHE A 252 7.60 -15.00 2.23
N SER A 253 7.16 -14.12 1.34
CA SER A 253 5.84 -14.16 0.73
C SER A 253 5.95 -13.98 -0.79
N PRO A 254 5.13 -14.68 -1.58
CA PRO A 254 4.06 -15.58 -1.15
C PRO A 254 4.62 -16.86 -0.52
N PRO A 255 4.00 -17.35 0.56
CA PRO A 255 4.40 -18.62 1.12
C PRO A 255 4.07 -19.72 0.10
N ALA A 256 4.98 -20.67 -0.06
CA ALA A 256 4.88 -21.78 -1.01
C ALA A 256 3.88 -22.86 -0.53
N TRP A 257 2.63 -22.50 -0.26
CA TRP A 257 1.66 -23.40 0.39
C TRP A 257 0.92 -24.32 -0.55
N GLU A 258 0.75 -23.95 -1.81
CA GLU A 258 -0.25 -24.58 -2.66
C GLU A 258 0.26 -25.80 -3.44
N ASN A 259 1.57 -26.08 -3.43
CA ASN A 259 2.10 -27.25 -4.12
C ASN A 259 3.41 -27.79 -3.53
N PRO A 260 3.37 -28.80 -2.63
CA PRO A 260 4.57 -29.36 -1.98
C PRO A 260 5.59 -29.98 -2.95
N ILE A 261 5.18 -30.38 -4.14
CA ILE A 261 6.03 -31.05 -5.14
C ILE A 261 6.60 -30.04 -6.15
N GLY A 262 5.88 -28.95 -6.48
CA GLY A 262 6.36 -27.85 -7.32
C GLY A 262 7.32 -26.90 -6.61
N ASN A 263 7.33 -26.91 -5.29
CA ASN A 263 7.96 -25.92 -4.41
C ASN A 263 9.49 -25.79 -4.53
N LEU A 264 10.22 -26.76 -5.07
CA LEU A 264 11.66 -26.61 -5.28
C LEU A 264 12.00 -25.69 -6.45
N LEU A 265 11.11 -25.56 -7.44
CA LEU A 265 11.26 -24.67 -8.59
C LEU A 265 10.47 -23.35 -8.43
N GLU A 266 9.35 -23.38 -7.70
CA GLU A 266 8.45 -22.23 -7.50
C GLU A 266 8.82 -21.32 -6.30
N ARG A 267 9.77 -21.71 -5.45
CA ARG A 267 10.33 -20.84 -4.39
C ARG A 267 10.95 -19.53 -4.91
N GLN A 268 11.00 -19.37 -6.22
CA GLN A 268 11.64 -18.20 -6.83
C GLN A 268 10.66 -17.02 -7.03
N GLY A 269 9.35 -17.24 -6.97
CA GLY A 269 8.37 -16.19 -7.31
C GLY A 269 8.55 -15.67 -8.73
N SER A 270 7.82 -14.61 -9.09
CA SER A 270 8.09 -13.88 -10.34
C SER A 270 9.43 -13.17 -10.27
N PHE A 271 10.12 -13.05 -11.41
CA PHE A 271 11.32 -12.25 -11.52
C PHE A 271 10.95 -10.75 -11.47
N LEU A 272 11.62 -10.02 -10.61
CA LEU A 272 11.37 -8.61 -10.35
C LEU A 272 12.50 -7.76 -10.95
N PRO A 273 12.21 -6.83 -11.87
CA PRO A 273 13.22 -5.91 -12.39
C PRO A 273 13.48 -4.74 -11.43
N THR A 274 12.53 -4.47 -10.51
CA THR A 274 12.59 -3.34 -9.58
C THR A 274 12.16 -3.77 -8.20
N VAL A 275 12.98 -3.45 -7.21
CA VAL A 275 12.69 -3.70 -5.80
C VAL A 275 13.03 -2.50 -4.93
N VAL A 276 12.45 -2.46 -3.75
CA VAL A 276 12.84 -1.56 -2.66
C VAL A 276 13.55 -2.37 -1.60
N GLY A 277 14.78 -1.98 -1.29
CA GLY A 277 15.56 -2.50 -0.17
C GLY A 277 15.53 -1.55 1.02
N VAL A 278 15.45 -2.10 2.24
CA VAL A 278 15.50 -1.33 3.49
C VAL A 278 16.78 -1.67 4.23
N PHE A 279 17.49 -0.65 4.68
CA PHE A 279 18.81 -0.77 5.31
C PHE A 279 18.86 0.00 6.62
N PRO A 280 19.46 -0.54 7.69
CA PRO A 280 19.75 0.27 8.87
C PRO A 280 20.63 1.47 8.52
N ARG A 281 20.29 2.65 9.05
CA ARG A 281 21.19 3.81 8.95
C ARG A 281 22.39 3.59 9.84
N LYS A 282 23.57 3.93 9.34
CA LYS A 282 24.76 4.06 10.18
C LYS A 282 24.62 5.33 11.01
N ASP A 283 24.88 5.21 12.28
CA ASP A 283 24.96 6.35 13.22
C ASP A 283 26.05 7.31 12.81
#